data_ad123ed2562e3935f2604ffbb936c378
#
_entry.id   ad123ed2562e3935f2604ffbb936c378
#
_cell.length_a   1.000
_cell.length_b   1.000
_cell.length_c   1.000
_cell.angle_alpha   90.00
_cell.angle_beta   90.00
_cell.angle_gamma   90.00
#
_symmetry.space_group_name_H-M   'P 1'
#
loop_
_entity.id
_entity.type
_entity.pdbx_description
1 polymer ?
#
loop_
_entity_poly.entity_id
_entity_poly.type
_entity_poly.pdbx_seq_one_letter_code
_entity_poly.pdbx_strand_id
1 'polypeptide(L)'
;MQENIHYKNALVEVCSELQDRTKAALNAGIHRSNIILDPGIGFGKEAEHNWELLQNIDALLGIGYPVLVGVSRKRFLGALLADTEGTPRDVGVRDVASAAASAYLLQRGAWGVRVHDVQSTSDAYKALSAINPNPAIDSIELLGLREFGHHGVLEHERINGQYFSVDATLGLSISHAAHTDDLADTVNYAEVADSIRARIAGEPVDLIEKLAELIATDCLAFPQVVFAKIRVHKPDAPIEGEFGDVIVTRAKFIGS
;
A
#
# COMPACT_ATOMS: atom_id res chain seq x y z
N MET A 1 20.57 6.98 -26.20
CA MET A 1 19.19 6.81 -25.68
C MET A 1 19.04 7.51 -24.32
N GLN A 2 19.60 8.71 -24.13
CA GLN A 2 19.56 9.47 -22.87
C GLN A 2 19.37 10.98 -23.10
N GLU A 3 18.95 11.43 -24.27
CA GLU A 3 19.04 12.84 -24.64
C GLU A 3 17.75 13.67 -24.48
N ASN A 4 16.65 13.13 -23.94
CA ASN A 4 15.45 13.93 -23.64
C ASN A 4 14.70 13.33 -22.45
N ILE A 5 15.28 13.53 -21.23
CA ILE A 5 14.61 13.16 -19.98
C ILE A 5 13.85 14.40 -19.50
N HIS A 6 12.55 14.47 -19.76
CA HIS A 6 11.69 15.55 -19.29
C HIS A 6 10.40 14.98 -18.69
N TYR A 7 10.49 14.44 -17.47
CA TYR A 7 9.29 14.19 -16.66
C TYR A 7 8.99 15.42 -15.80
N LYS A 8 7.74 15.88 -15.82
CA LYS A 8 7.22 16.83 -14.82
C LYS A 8 6.81 16.10 -13.55
N ASN A 9 6.27 14.89 -13.71
CA ASN A 9 5.93 13.96 -12.65
C ASN A 9 6.11 12.54 -13.19
N ALA A 10 7.23 11.91 -12.84
CA ALA A 10 7.60 10.62 -13.41
C ALA A 10 6.59 9.52 -13.08
N LEU A 11 6.02 9.52 -11.87
CA LEU A 11 5.03 8.53 -11.47
C LEU A 11 3.77 8.61 -12.32
N VAL A 12 3.18 9.81 -12.43
CA VAL A 12 1.92 10.01 -13.16
C VAL A 12 2.11 9.70 -14.64
N GLU A 13 3.19 10.18 -15.25
CA GLU A 13 3.45 10.01 -16.67
C GLU A 13 3.72 8.54 -17.02
N VAL A 14 4.51 7.83 -16.21
CA VAL A 14 4.79 6.40 -16.42
C VAL A 14 3.53 5.56 -16.22
N CYS A 15 2.72 5.84 -15.20
CA CYS A 15 1.44 5.15 -15.01
C CYS A 15 0.50 5.34 -16.20
N SER A 16 0.37 6.59 -16.70
CA SER A 16 -0.44 6.91 -17.88
C SER A 16 0.06 6.20 -19.13
N GLU A 17 1.38 6.23 -19.37
CA GLU A 17 1.98 5.58 -20.54
C GLU A 17 1.77 4.05 -20.49
N LEU A 18 1.93 3.41 -19.34
CA LEU A 18 1.68 1.98 -19.18
C LEU A 18 0.21 1.63 -19.44
N GLN A 19 -0.73 2.45 -18.96
CA GLN A 19 -2.15 2.26 -19.22
C GLN A 19 -2.47 2.37 -20.71
N ASP A 20 -1.91 3.36 -21.40
CA ASP A 20 -2.14 3.54 -22.85
C ASP A 20 -1.52 2.41 -23.68
N ARG A 21 -0.33 1.95 -23.33
CA ARG A 21 0.30 0.77 -23.95
C ARG A 21 -0.54 -0.49 -23.71
N THR A 22 -1.09 -0.64 -22.53
CA THR A 22 -1.98 -1.75 -22.19
C THR A 22 -3.25 -1.72 -23.05
N LYS A 23 -3.90 -0.55 -23.18
CA LYS A 23 -5.05 -0.39 -24.08
C LYS A 23 -4.71 -0.75 -25.52
N ALA A 24 -3.55 -0.27 -26.01
CA ALA A 24 -3.10 -0.58 -27.36
C ALA A 24 -2.87 -2.09 -27.56
N ALA A 25 -2.28 -2.78 -26.59
CA ALA A 25 -2.06 -4.23 -26.62
C ALA A 25 -3.38 -5.02 -26.66
N LEU A 26 -4.36 -4.63 -25.82
CA LEU A 26 -5.68 -5.23 -25.81
C LEU A 26 -6.41 -5.02 -27.15
N ASN A 27 -6.34 -3.81 -27.70
CA ASN A 27 -6.94 -3.48 -29.00
C ASN A 27 -6.28 -4.27 -30.16
N ALA A 28 -5.01 -4.63 -30.02
CA ALA A 28 -4.30 -5.49 -30.95
C ALA A 28 -4.61 -7.00 -30.77
N GLY A 29 -5.52 -7.36 -29.86
CA GLY A 29 -5.96 -8.73 -29.61
C GLY A 29 -5.10 -9.52 -28.63
N ILE A 30 -4.16 -8.88 -27.90
CA ILE A 30 -3.39 -9.55 -26.84
C ILE A 30 -4.32 -9.77 -25.64
N HIS A 31 -4.42 -11.02 -25.20
CA HIS A 31 -5.25 -11.34 -24.03
C HIS A 31 -4.64 -10.75 -22.76
N ARG A 32 -5.50 -10.25 -21.86
CA ARG A 32 -5.10 -9.60 -20.59
C ARG A 32 -4.10 -10.41 -19.77
N SER A 33 -4.28 -11.74 -19.71
CA SER A 33 -3.39 -12.64 -18.95
C SER A 33 -1.96 -12.73 -19.51
N ASN A 34 -1.73 -12.24 -20.72
CA ASN A 34 -0.42 -12.27 -21.38
C ASN A 34 0.31 -10.93 -21.32
N ILE A 35 -0.20 -9.98 -20.53
CA ILE A 35 0.38 -8.65 -20.37
C ILE A 35 1.07 -8.57 -19.01
N ILE A 36 2.36 -8.22 -19.04
CA ILE A 36 3.17 -7.89 -17.86
C ILE A 36 3.72 -6.49 -18.08
N LEU A 37 3.62 -5.61 -17.10
CA LEU A 37 4.08 -4.24 -17.16
C LEU A 37 5.52 -4.12 -16.65
N ASP A 38 6.38 -3.38 -17.36
CA ASP A 38 7.72 -2.99 -16.89
C ASP A 38 7.81 -1.45 -16.92
N PRO A 39 7.97 -0.78 -15.76
CA PRO A 39 8.02 0.67 -15.67
C PRO A 39 9.31 1.28 -16.22
N GLY A 40 10.21 0.48 -16.74
CA GLY A 40 11.45 0.94 -17.37
C GLY A 40 12.41 1.63 -16.41
N ILE A 41 12.56 1.10 -15.19
CA ILE A 41 13.53 1.64 -14.21
C ILE A 41 14.92 1.72 -14.83
N GLY A 42 15.58 2.89 -14.71
CA GLY A 42 16.92 3.15 -15.22
C GLY A 42 17.01 3.35 -16.75
N PHE A 43 15.89 3.45 -17.46
CA PHE A 43 15.82 3.80 -18.87
C PHE A 43 15.15 5.16 -19.05
N GLY A 44 15.86 6.13 -19.65
CA GLY A 44 15.35 7.47 -19.89
C GLY A 44 14.87 8.18 -18.61
N LYS A 45 15.51 7.92 -17.48
CA LYS A 45 15.13 8.44 -16.16
C LYS A 45 16.36 8.84 -15.36
N GLU A 46 16.30 9.95 -14.65
CA GLU A 46 17.29 10.36 -13.66
C GLU A 46 17.16 9.56 -12.35
N ALA A 47 18.09 9.75 -11.41
CA ALA A 47 18.08 8.98 -10.17
C ALA A 47 16.80 9.23 -9.37
N GLU A 48 16.38 10.48 -9.25
CA GLU A 48 15.19 10.93 -8.53
C GLU A 48 13.93 10.29 -9.11
N HIS A 49 13.77 10.26 -10.43
CA HIS A 49 12.63 9.62 -11.10
C HIS A 49 12.55 8.13 -10.81
N ASN A 50 13.72 7.44 -10.75
CA ASN A 50 13.73 6.01 -10.42
C ASN A 50 13.32 5.78 -8.97
N TRP A 51 13.80 6.59 -8.04
CA TRP A 51 13.40 6.48 -6.63
C TRP A 51 11.93 6.81 -6.43
N GLU A 52 11.40 7.84 -7.10
CA GLU A 52 9.98 8.18 -7.06
C GLU A 52 9.09 6.99 -7.45
N LEU A 53 9.42 6.30 -8.56
CA LEU A 53 8.69 5.11 -9.01
C LEU A 53 8.78 3.95 -8.03
N LEU A 54 9.97 3.69 -7.46
CA LEU A 54 10.18 2.59 -6.53
C LEU A 54 9.54 2.84 -5.16
N GLN A 55 9.54 4.08 -4.68
CA GLN A 55 8.88 4.49 -3.44
C GLN A 55 7.35 4.38 -3.55
N ASN A 56 6.82 4.59 -4.75
CA ASN A 56 5.39 4.54 -5.04
C ASN A 56 5.01 3.32 -5.88
N ILE A 57 5.67 2.18 -5.66
CA ILE A 57 5.43 0.94 -6.42
C ILE A 57 3.94 0.52 -6.37
N ASP A 58 3.24 0.84 -5.28
CA ASP A 58 1.82 0.51 -5.11
C ASP A 58 0.92 1.18 -6.16
N ALA A 59 1.29 2.37 -6.64
CA ALA A 59 0.57 3.03 -7.73
C ALA A 59 0.72 2.26 -9.06
N LEU A 60 1.90 1.70 -9.32
CA LEU A 60 2.15 0.86 -10.50
C LEU A 60 1.41 -0.48 -10.40
N LEU A 61 1.40 -1.11 -9.21
CA LEU A 61 0.63 -2.32 -8.93
C LEU A 61 -0.88 -2.08 -9.06
N GLY A 62 -1.34 -0.89 -8.64
CA GLY A 62 -2.72 -0.44 -8.72
C GLY A 62 -3.28 -0.33 -10.16
N ILE A 63 -2.43 -0.35 -11.21
CA ILE A 63 -2.88 -0.45 -12.61
C ILE A 63 -3.59 -1.79 -12.85
N GLY A 64 -3.35 -2.81 -12.01
CA GLY A 64 -4.07 -4.08 -12.02
C GLY A 64 -3.53 -5.12 -13.01
N TYR A 65 -2.26 -5.04 -13.35
CA TYR A 65 -1.52 -6.02 -14.14
C TYR A 65 -0.29 -6.50 -13.36
N PRO A 66 0.25 -7.70 -13.66
CA PRO A 66 1.55 -8.12 -13.15
C PRO A 66 2.64 -7.09 -13.50
N VAL A 67 3.47 -6.73 -12.52
CA VAL A 67 4.56 -5.75 -12.71
C VAL A 67 5.90 -6.43 -12.53
N LEU A 68 6.74 -6.36 -13.57
CA LEU A 68 8.14 -6.81 -13.57
C LEU A 68 9.05 -5.61 -13.36
N VAL A 69 9.96 -5.67 -12.38
CA VAL A 69 10.85 -4.56 -12.05
C VAL A 69 12.31 -4.95 -12.19
N GLY A 70 13.09 -4.16 -12.94
CA GLY A 70 14.53 -4.38 -13.12
C GLY A 70 15.37 -3.27 -12.51
N VAL A 71 15.86 -3.43 -11.28
CA VAL A 71 16.72 -2.44 -10.59
C VAL A 71 18.20 -2.83 -10.61
N SER A 72 18.51 -4.10 -10.90
CA SER A 72 19.82 -4.70 -10.72
C SER A 72 20.95 -3.97 -11.46
N ARG A 73 21.99 -3.60 -10.72
CA ARG A 73 23.21 -2.91 -11.17
C ARG A 73 23.00 -1.55 -11.81
N LYS A 74 21.80 -0.96 -11.73
CA LYS A 74 21.47 0.32 -12.37
C LYS A 74 22.29 1.49 -11.78
N ARG A 75 22.47 2.55 -12.61
CA ARG A 75 23.32 3.71 -12.28
C ARG A 75 22.91 4.40 -11.00
N PHE A 76 21.63 4.57 -10.76
CA PHE A 76 21.11 5.24 -9.57
C PHE A 76 21.48 4.51 -8.25
N LEU A 77 21.62 3.17 -8.27
CA LEU A 77 22.17 2.41 -7.13
C LEU A 77 23.66 2.73 -6.93
N GLY A 78 24.42 2.85 -8.03
CA GLY A 78 25.83 3.27 -7.92
C GLY A 78 25.99 4.67 -7.36
N ALA A 79 25.13 5.60 -7.75
CA ALA A 79 25.12 6.97 -7.21
C ALA A 79 24.74 7.01 -5.73
N LEU A 80 23.74 6.22 -5.30
CA LEU A 80 23.37 6.08 -3.89
C LEU A 80 24.54 5.59 -3.02
N LEU A 81 25.37 4.72 -3.58
CA LEU A 81 26.48 4.06 -2.89
C LEU A 81 27.84 4.71 -3.22
N ALA A 82 27.83 5.96 -3.69
CA ALA A 82 29.04 6.72 -3.95
C ALA A 82 29.92 6.82 -2.69
N ASP A 83 31.22 6.91 -2.89
CA ASP A 83 32.19 7.17 -1.81
C ASP A 83 32.12 8.62 -1.30
N THR A 84 32.99 8.95 -0.36
CA THR A 84 33.06 10.28 0.23
C THR A 84 33.50 11.38 -0.74
N GLU A 85 34.08 10.99 -1.89
CA GLU A 85 34.50 11.88 -2.97
C GLU A 85 33.41 12.02 -4.06
N GLY A 86 32.28 11.32 -3.90
CA GLY A 86 31.16 11.36 -4.83
C GLY A 86 31.32 10.39 -6.03
N THR A 87 32.31 9.50 -6.00
CA THR A 87 32.53 8.51 -7.08
C THR A 87 31.49 7.40 -6.95
N PRO A 88 30.65 7.18 -7.98
CA PRO A 88 29.65 6.12 -7.95
C PRO A 88 30.29 4.75 -7.83
N ARG A 89 29.68 3.86 -7.04
CA ARG A 89 30.14 2.48 -6.88
C ARG A 89 30.13 1.72 -8.22
N ASP A 90 31.18 0.93 -8.48
CA ASP A 90 31.31 0.12 -9.68
C ASP A 90 30.17 -0.88 -9.87
N VAL A 91 29.86 -1.18 -11.14
CA VAL A 91 28.73 -2.03 -11.53
C VAL A 91 28.80 -3.42 -10.87
N GLY A 92 30.00 -4.03 -10.85
CA GLY A 92 30.19 -5.38 -10.32
C GLY A 92 29.99 -5.54 -8.81
N VAL A 93 30.00 -4.45 -8.06
CA VAL A 93 29.86 -4.46 -6.58
C VAL A 93 28.57 -3.78 -6.09
N ARG A 94 27.55 -3.73 -6.97
CA ARG A 94 26.18 -3.24 -6.63
C ARG A 94 25.22 -4.36 -6.28
N ASP A 95 25.66 -5.62 -6.28
CA ASP A 95 24.75 -6.77 -6.17
C ASP A 95 24.01 -6.84 -4.84
N VAL A 96 24.65 -6.48 -3.73
CA VAL A 96 24.01 -6.42 -2.40
C VAL A 96 22.84 -5.42 -2.42
N ALA A 97 23.04 -4.21 -2.93
CA ALA A 97 21.97 -3.22 -3.03
C ALA A 97 20.88 -3.63 -4.03
N SER A 98 21.30 -4.29 -5.13
CA SER A 98 20.37 -4.85 -6.12
C SER A 98 19.48 -5.93 -5.51
N ALA A 99 20.06 -6.84 -4.73
CA ALA A 99 19.34 -7.91 -4.04
C ALA A 99 18.37 -7.35 -2.99
N ALA A 100 18.83 -6.40 -2.16
CA ALA A 100 18.00 -5.77 -1.13
C ALA A 100 16.79 -5.04 -1.75
N ALA A 101 17.02 -4.19 -2.77
CA ALA A 101 15.95 -3.47 -3.45
C ALA A 101 14.97 -4.43 -4.16
N SER A 102 15.48 -5.48 -4.81
CA SER A 102 14.63 -6.49 -5.47
C SER A 102 13.79 -7.28 -4.48
N ALA A 103 14.38 -7.69 -3.35
CA ALA A 103 13.66 -8.40 -2.29
C ALA A 103 12.54 -7.54 -1.68
N TYR A 104 12.79 -6.24 -1.44
CA TYR A 104 11.78 -5.29 -1.00
C TYR A 104 10.62 -5.18 -1.99
N LEU A 105 10.91 -5.04 -3.28
CA LEU A 105 9.89 -4.91 -4.32
C LEU A 105 9.01 -6.17 -4.43
N LEU A 106 9.61 -7.36 -4.30
CA LEU A 106 8.86 -8.63 -4.25
C LEU A 106 7.93 -8.67 -3.02
N GLN A 107 8.40 -8.21 -1.86
CA GLN A 107 7.53 -8.12 -0.67
C GLN A 107 6.39 -7.10 -0.83
N ARG A 108 6.60 -6.04 -1.64
CA ARG A 108 5.53 -5.09 -1.96
C ARG A 108 4.55 -5.61 -3.01
N GLY A 109 4.72 -6.81 -3.53
CA GLY A 109 3.80 -7.44 -4.47
C GLY A 109 4.19 -7.33 -5.94
N ALA A 110 5.44 -6.93 -6.27
CA ALA A 110 5.92 -7.06 -7.64
C ALA A 110 5.82 -8.52 -8.09
N TRP A 111 5.26 -8.73 -9.28
CA TRP A 111 5.10 -10.07 -9.87
C TRP A 111 6.45 -10.76 -10.10
N GLY A 112 7.47 -9.98 -10.43
CA GLY A 112 8.81 -10.50 -10.64
C GLY A 112 9.85 -9.39 -10.67
N VAL A 113 11.11 -9.80 -10.52
CA VAL A 113 12.27 -8.92 -10.66
C VAL A 113 13.26 -9.48 -11.66
N ARG A 114 13.86 -8.59 -12.45
CA ARG A 114 14.93 -8.95 -13.40
C ARG A 114 16.28 -8.59 -12.78
N VAL A 115 17.10 -9.61 -12.52
CA VAL A 115 18.35 -9.48 -11.78
C VAL A 115 19.53 -10.13 -12.50
N HIS A 116 20.77 -9.71 -12.16
CA HIS A 116 21.99 -10.32 -12.66
C HIS A 116 22.49 -11.44 -11.71
N ASP A 117 22.26 -11.29 -10.41
CA ASP A 117 22.59 -12.29 -9.40
C ASP A 117 21.30 -12.84 -8.79
N VAL A 118 20.89 -14.01 -9.30
CA VAL A 118 19.66 -14.69 -8.88
C VAL A 118 19.81 -15.23 -7.47
N GLN A 119 20.99 -15.81 -7.14
CA GLN A 119 21.18 -16.44 -5.83
C GLN A 119 21.11 -15.43 -4.70
N SER A 120 21.89 -14.35 -4.77
CA SER A 120 21.88 -13.30 -3.74
C SER A 120 20.49 -12.65 -3.60
N THR A 121 19.77 -12.48 -4.70
CA THR A 121 18.41 -11.93 -4.68
C THR A 121 17.42 -12.91 -4.01
N SER A 122 17.50 -14.20 -4.33
CA SER A 122 16.67 -15.24 -3.72
C SER A 122 16.92 -15.35 -2.22
N ASP A 123 18.17 -15.31 -1.80
CA ASP A 123 18.55 -15.40 -0.39
C ASP A 123 18.10 -14.16 0.39
N ALA A 124 18.27 -12.96 -0.18
CA ALA A 124 17.77 -11.71 0.40
C ALA A 124 16.24 -11.74 0.56
N TYR A 125 15.51 -12.22 -0.46
CA TYR A 125 14.06 -12.34 -0.39
C TYR A 125 13.60 -13.36 0.67
N LYS A 126 14.25 -14.54 0.75
CA LYS A 126 13.97 -15.55 1.77
C LYS A 126 14.23 -15.02 3.18
N ALA A 127 15.39 -14.36 3.39
CA ALA A 127 15.74 -13.76 4.67
C ALA A 127 14.72 -12.68 5.08
N LEU A 128 14.38 -11.79 4.16
CA LEU A 128 13.42 -10.72 4.39
C LEU A 128 12.00 -11.30 4.65
N SER A 129 11.60 -12.35 3.93
CA SER A 129 10.33 -13.05 4.15
C SER A 129 10.27 -13.82 5.48
N ALA A 130 11.41 -14.26 5.99
CA ALA A 130 11.48 -14.88 7.30
C ALA A 130 11.42 -13.87 8.45
N ILE A 131 12.00 -12.67 8.25
CA ILE A 131 11.99 -11.57 9.23
C ILE A 131 10.61 -10.88 9.22
N ASN A 132 10.11 -10.65 8.04
CA ASN A 132 8.81 -10.09 7.77
C ASN A 132 8.09 -11.12 6.89
N PRO A 133 7.62 -12.21 7.48
CA PRO A 133 6.79 -13.12 6.71
C PRO A 133 5.71 -12.23 6.14
N ASN A 134 5.81 -11.90 4.82
CA ASN A 134 4.67 -11.31 4.15
C ASN A 134 3.58 -12.31 4.41
N PRO A 135 2.76 -11.96 5.30
CA PRO A 135 1.44 -12.44 5.14
C PRO A 135 0.99 -11.69 3.87
N ALA A 136 0.62 -12.36 2.86
CA ALA A 136 -0.80 -12.27 2.62
C ALA A 136 -1.44 -12.43 4.00
N ILE A 137 -1.52 -11.29 4.78
CA ILE A 137 -2.31 -11.29 6.02
C ILE A 137 -3.68 -11.53 5.45
N ASP A 138 -4.14 -12.74 5.64
CA ASP A 138 -5.52 -13.03 5.33
C ASP A 138 -6.29 -11.90 5.99
N SER A 139 -7.30 -11.41 5.34
CA SER A 139 -8.03 -10.26 5.88
C SER A 139 -9.53 -10.51 5.87
N ILE A 140 -10.17 -9.95 6.85
CA ILE A 140 -11.63 -9.75 6.85
C ILE A 140 -11.85 -8.26 6.62
N GLU A 141 -12.71 -7.95 5.66
CA GLU A 141 -13.07 -6.57 5.35
C GLU A 141 -14.51 -6.30 5.72
N LEU A 142 -14.72 -5.25 6.50
CA LEU A 142 -16.03 -4.68 6.81
C LEU A 142 -16.13 -3.36 6.06
N LEU A 143 -17.05 -3.25 5.11
CA LEU A 143 -17.17 -2.09 4.24
C LEU A 143 -18.49 -1.34 4.50
N GLY A 144 -18.40 -0.02 4.55
CA GLY A 144 -19.56 0.86 4.65
C GLY A 144 -20.32 0.75 5.97
N LEU A 145 -19.65 0.45 7.09
CA LEU A 145 -20.27 0.49 8.42
C LEU A 145 -20.68 1.92 8.73
N ARG A 146 -21.99 2.16 8.75
CA ARG A 146 -22.55 3.51 8.93
C ARG A 146 -23.14 3.66 10.31
N GLU A 147 -22.80 4.77 10.99
CA GLU A 147 -23.35 5.11 12.30
C GLU A 147 -23.38 6.63 12.46
N PHE A 148 -24.26 7.11 13.35
CA PHE A 148 -24.40 8.52 13.65
C PHE A 148 -23.48 8.93 14.80
N GLY A 149 -22.77 10.07 14.65
CA GLY A 149 -21.82 10.56 15.63
C GLY A 149 -21.70 12.08 15.66
N HIS A 150 -21.09 12.60 16.73
CA HIS A 150 -20.96 14.03 16.99
C HIS A 150 -19.49 14.49 16.96
N HIS A 151 -18.69 13.90 16.05
CA HIS A 151 -17.27 14.23 15.91
C HIS A 151 -17.04 15.43 15.01
N GLY A 152 -16.17 16.33 15.43
CA GLY A 152 -15.78 17.52 14.68
C GLY A 152 -15.30 18.64 15.61
N VAL A 153 -14.63 19.64 15.02
CA VAL A 153 -14.10 20.81 15.71
C VAL A 153 -15.18 21.88 15.91
N LEU A 154 -16.12 21.96 14.97
CA LEU A 154 -17.11 23.03 14.96
C LEU A 154 -18.29 22.72 15.89
N GLU A 155 -18.79 23.75 16.58
CA GLU A 155 -19.87 23.62 17.55
C GLU A 155 -21.13 22.99 16.95
N HIS A 156 -21.50 23.37 15.72
CA HIS A 156 -22.67 22.81 15.04
C HIS A 156 -22.52 21.32 14.73
N GLU A 157 -21.30 20.81 14.47
CA GLU A 157 -21.04 19.38 14.27
C GLU A 157 -21.27 18.60 15.56
N ARG A 158 -20.90 19.20 16.70
CA ARG A 158 -21.11 18.64 18.05
C ARG A 158 -22.58 18.60 18.46
N ILE A 159 -23.33 19.62 18.06
CA ILE A 159 -24.78 19.74 18.43
C ILE A 159 -25.61 18.87 17.49
N ASN A 160 -25.44 19.01 16.18
CA ASN A 160 -26.31 18.38 15.19
C ASN A 160 -25.90 16.94 14.88
N GLY A 161 -24.60 16.63 14.97
CA GLY A 161 -24.04 15.34 14.52
C GLY A 161 -24.16 15.12 13.01
N GLN A 162 -23.63 14.01 12.54
CA GLN A 162 -23.75 13.56 11.17
C GLN A 162 -23.51 12.05 11.06
N TYR A 163 -23.79 11.47 9.91
CA TYR A 163 -23.42 10.09 9.64
C TYR A 163 -21.95 9.99 9.23
N PHE A 164 -21.25 9.08 9.88
CA PHE A 164 -19.93 8.61 9.47
C PHE A 164 -20.06 7.23 8.84
N SER A 165 -19.17 6.91 7.90
CA SER A 165 -19.02 5.56 7.40
C SER A 165 -17.60 5.08 7.65
N VAL A 166 -17.42 3.79 7.95
CA VAL A 166 -16.11 3.19 8.20
C VAL A 166 -15.93 1.94 7.36
N ASP A 167 -14.79 1.90 6.65
CA ASP A 167 -14.26 0.66 6.11
C ASP A 167 -13.13 0.17 7.02
N ALA A 168 -13.16 -1.09 7.40
CA ALA A 168 -12.16 -1.71 8.24
C ALA A 168 -11.60 -2.97 7.55
N THR A 169 -10.28 -3.03 7.38
CA THR A 169 -9.55 -4.23 6.97
C THR A 169 -8.82 -4.76 8.20
N LEU A 170 -9.17 -5.98 8.60
CA LEU A 170 -8.58 -6.68 9.75
C LEU A 170 -7.63 -7.75 9.23
N GLY A 171 -6.35 -7.64 9.54
CA GLY A 171 -5.35 -8.64 9.22
C GLY A 171 -5.25 -9.68 10.31
N LEU A 172 -5.39 -10.96 9.94
CA LEU A 172 -5.34 -12.11 10.84
C LEU A 172 -4.97 -13.34 10.02
N SER A 173 -4.68 -14.47 10.69
CA SER A 173 -4.54 -15.76 9.99
C SER A 173 -5.88 -16.48 9.98
N ILE A 174 -6.40 -16.82 8.81
CA ILE A 174 -7.64 -17.62 8.66
C ILE A 174 -7.36 -19.10 8.47
N SER A 175 -6.10 -19.53 8.33
CA SER A 175 -5.74 -20.90 7.97
C SER A 175 -6.29 -21.94 8.95
N HIS A 176 -6.28 -21.64 10.27
CA HIS A 176 -6.80 -22.56 11.28
C HIS A 176 -8.32 -22.65 11.20
N ALA A 177 -9.00 -21.52 11.21
CA ALA A 177 -10.45 -21.45 11.08
C ALA A 177 -10.97 -22.10 9.78
N ALA A 178 -10.27 -21.91 8.66
CA ALA A 178 -10.60 -22.56 7.39
C ALA A 178 -10.49 -24.09 7.43
N HIS A 179 -9.67 -24.63 8.36
CA HIS A 179 -9.54 -26.09 8.55
C HIS A 179 -10.56 -26.63 9.55
N THR A 180 -10.81 -25.91 10.65
CA THR A 180 -11.70 -26.38 11.75
C THR A 180 -13.16 -26.05 11.52
N ASP A 181 -13.47 -25.02 10.74
CA ASP A 181 -14.82 -24.45 10.57
C ASP A 181 -15.43 -24.00 11.92
N ASP A 182 -14.58 -23.53 12.86
CA ASP A 182 -14.97 -23.08 14.20
C ASP A 182 -14.78 -21.57 14.34
N LEU A 183 -15.82 -20.87 14.77
CA LEU A 183 -15.79 -19.42 15.02
C LEU A 183 -14.79 -19.02 16.11
N ALA A 184 -14.48 -19.92 17.06
CA ALA A 184 -13.50 -19.67 18.10
C ALA A 184 -12.07 -19.48 17.56
N ASP A 185 -11.79 -19.98 16.36
CA ASP A 185 -10.48 -19.92 15.70
C ASP A 185 -10.29 -18.68 14.82
N THR A 186 -11.29 -17.78 14.78
CA THR A 186 -11.24 -16.53 14.01
C THR A 186 -11.82 -15.36 14.80
N VAL A 187 -11.74 -14.13 14.24
CA VAL A 187 -12.40 -12.98 14.85
C VAL A 187 -13.88 -12.97 14.48
N ASN A 188 -14.75 -12.75 15.49
CA ASN A 188 -16.15 -12.50 15.25
C ASN A 188 -16.34 -11.08 14.69
N TYR A 189 -16.45 -10.97 13.39
CA TYR A 189 -16.60 -9.68 12.69
C TYR A 189 -17.87 -8.92 13.08
N ALA A 190 -18.91 -9.57 13.63
CA ALA A 190 -20.09 -8.89 14.13
C ALA A 190 -19.76 -8.09 15.41
N GLU A 191 -18.99 -8.66 16.33
CA GLU A 191 -18.50 -7.97 17.53
C GLU A 191 -17.59 -6.80 17.18
N VAL A 192 -16.74 -6.95 16.14
CA VAL A 192 -15.91 -5.86 15.62
C VAL A 192 -16.79 -4.74 15.06
N ALA A 193 -17.82 -5.09 14.27
CA ALA A 193 -18.74 -4.11 13.71
C ALA A 193 -19.47 -3.32 14.80
N ASP A 194 -19.91 -4.00 15.87
CA ASP A 194 -20.57 -3.36 17.01
C ASP A 194 -19.60 -2.45 17.79
N SER A 195 -18.35 -2.87 17.96
CA SER A 195 -17.29 -2.04 18.55
C SER A 195 -17.05 -0.76 17.76
N ILE A 196 -16.97 -0.86 16.41
CA ILE A 196 -16.80 0.30 15.53
C ILE A 196 -18.00 1.25 15.63
N ARG A 197 -19.23 0.73 15.57
CA ARG A 197 -20.45 1.56 15.73
C ARG A 197 -20.50 2.25 17.09
N ALA A 198 -20.18 1.51 18.15
CA ALA A 198 -20.14 2.08 19.50
C ALA A 198 -19.10 3.21 19.62
N ARG A 199 -17.97 3.09 18.93
CA ARG A 199 -16.95 4.14 18.88
C ARG A 199 -17.44 5.39 18.15
N ILE A 200 -18.13 5.23 17.01
CA ILE A 200 -18.70 6.35 16.25
C ILE A 200 -19.82 7.07 17.06
N ALA A 201 -20.69 6.30 17.70
CA ALA A 201 -21.79 6.85 18.50
C ALA A 201 -21.35 7.36 19.89
N GLY A 202 -20.10 7.07 20.28
CA GLY A 202 -19.56 7.38 21.61
C GLY A 202 -19.12 8.83 21.82
N GLU A 203 -18.21 9.02 22.78
CA GLU A 203 -17.70 10.35 23.14
C GLU A 203 -17.10 11.08 21.95
N PRO A 204 -17.51 12.32 21.67
CA PRO A 204 -17.05 13.09 20.54
C PRO A 204 -15.56 13.40 20.59
N VAL A 205 -14.90 13.32 19.43
CA VAL A 205 -13.52 13.78 19.23
C VAL A 205 -13.49 14.92 18.21
N ASP A 206 -12.45 15.76 18.28
CA ASP A 206 -12.31 16.91 17.38
C ASP A 206 -11.94 16.50 15.96
N LEU A 207 -11.04 15.53 15.85
CA LEU A 207 -10.43 15.14 14.56
C LEU A 207 -10.86 13.72 14.17
N ILE A 208 -11.21 13.52 12.91
CA ILE A 208 -11.52 12.19 12.39
C ILE A 208 -10.27 11.28 12.33
N GLU A 209 -9.07 11.87 12.36
CA GLU A 209 -7.80 11.15 12.55
C GLU A 209 -7.77 10.49 13.93
N LYS A 210 -8.25 11.17 14.97
CA LYS A 210 -8.34 10.61 16.32
C LYS A 210 -9.39 9.50 16.37
N LEU A 211 -10.52 9.68 15.68
CA LEU A 211 -11.54 8.64 15.58
C LEU A 211 -10.97 7.38 14.90
N ALA A 212 -10.26 7.55 13.79
CA ALA A 212 -9.62 6.46 13.07
C ALA A 212 -8.58 5.72 13.93
N GLU A 213 -7.77 6.45 14.72
CA GLU A 213 -6.79 5.88 15.65
C GLU A 213 -7.47 5.06 16.76
N LEU A 214 -8.56 5.57 17.33
CA LEU A 214 -9.30 4.88 18.38
C LEU A 214 -9.94 3.60 17.84
N ILE A 215 -10.60 3.66 16.69
CA ILE A 215 -11.19 2.47 16.03
C ILE A 215 -10.11 1.43 15.71
N ALA A 216 -8.96 1.84 15.17
CA ALA A 216 -7.85 0.92 14.89
C ALA A 216 -7.35 0.24 16.18
N THR A 217 -7.29 0.98 17.27
CA THR A 217 -6.89 0.44 18.57
C THR A 217 -7.92 -0.56 19.12
N ASP A 218 -9.21 -0.25 19.01
CA ASP A 218 -10.29 -1.16 19.42
C ASP A 218 -10.28 -2.46 18.60
N CYS A 219 -10.04 -2.37 17.27
CA CYS A 219 -9.90 -3.55 16.41
C CYS A 219 -8.70 -4.43 16.80
N LEU A 220 -7.58 -3.83 17.19
CA LEU A 220 -6.39 -4.57 17.64
C LEU A 220 -6.54 -5.16 19.06
N ALA A 221 -7.58 -4.84 19.80
CA ALA A 221 -7.89 -5.48 21.07
C ALA A 221 -8.47 -6.90 20.90
N PHE A 222 -8.94 -7.25 19.70
CA PHE A 222 -9.36 -8.62 19.39
C PHE A 222 -8.12 -9.50 19.21
N PRO A 223 -7.99 -10.60 19.97
CA PRO A 223 -6.72 -11.36 20.08
C PRO A 223 -6.17 -11.89 18.74
N GLN A 224 -7.05 -12.19 17.77
CA GLN A 224 -6.67 -12.74 16.48
C GLN A 224 -6.21 -11.65 15.49
N VAL A 225 -6.50 -10.37 15.76
CA VAL A 225 -6.22 -9.26 14.85
C VAL A 225 -4.80 -8.75 15.10
N VAL A 226 -3.94 -8.85 14.10
CA VAL A 226 -2.54 -8.38 14.16
C VAL A 226 -2.31 -7.06 13.42
N PHE A 227 -3.26 -6.70 12.55
CA PHE A 227 -3.24 -5.49 11.75
C PHE A 227 -4.65 -4.95 11.58
N ALA A 228 -4.81 -3.63 11.66
CA ALA A 228 -6.05 -2.94 11.36
C ALA A 228 -5.78 -1.74 10.44
N LYS A 229 -6.50 -1.68 9.31
CA LYS A 229 -6.53 -0.50 8.43
C LYS A 229 -7.95 0.03 8.44
N ILE A 230 -8.11 1.24 8.93
CA ILE A 230 -9.39 1.90 9.12
C ILE A 230 -9.47 3.10 8.17
N ARG A 231 -10.57 3.21 7.44
CA ARG A 231 -10.91 4.39 6.65
C ARG A 231 -12.18 5.01 7.23
N VAL A 232 -12.06 6.21 7.77
CA VAL A 232 -13.19 6.98 8.27
C VAL A 232 -13.62 7.97 7.19
N HIS A 233 -14.88 7.88 6.80
CA HIS A 233 -15.54 8.69 5.81
C HIS A 233 -16.42 9.74 6.48
N LYS A 234 -16.29 10.98 6.05
CA LYS A 234 -17.08 12.13 6.54
C LYS A 234 -17.70 12.86 5.32
N PRO A 235 -18.78 12.31 4.75
CA PRO A 235 -19.36 12.84 3.52
C PRO A 235 -19.97 14.24 3.69
N ASP A 236 -20.45 14.57 4.90
CA ASP A 236 -21.05 15.87 5.22
C ASP A 236 -20.03 16.81 5.93
N ALA A 237 -18.73 16.70 5.57
CA ALA A 237 -17.69 17.59 6.10
C ALA A 237 -18.01 19.06 5.78
N PRO A 238 -17.75 20.02 6.71
CA PRO A 238 -18.08 21.44 6.51
C PRO A 238 -17.08 22.14 5.58
N ILE A 239 -17.12 21.76 4.30
CA ILE A 239 -16.29 22.30 3.22
C ILE A 239 -17.19 23.05 2.25
N GLU A 240 -16.81 24.30 1.88
CA GLU A 240 -17.54 25.07 0.88
C GLU A 240 -17.32 24.49 -0.53
N GLY A 241 -18.40 24.37 -1.31
CA GLY A 241 -18.40 23.88 -2.68
C GLY A 241 -18.76 22.40 -2.80
N GLU A 242 -18.72 21.89 -4.03
CA GLU A 242 -19.01 20.48 -4.32
C GLU A 242 -17.79 19.61 -4.05
N PHE A 243 -17.92 18.58 -3.23
CA PHE A 243 -16.93 17.53 -3.00
C PHE A 243 -17.64 16.19 -2.77
N GLY A 244 -16.93 15.09 -2.93
CA GLY A 244 -17.51 13.76 -2.78
C GLY A 244 -17.46 13.25 -1.34
N ASP A 245 -16.30 13.32 -0.71
CA ASP A 245 -16.06 12.75 0.64
C ASP A 245 -14.75 13.26 1.22
N VAL A 246 -14.64 13.27 2.54
CA VAL A 246 -13.38 13.45 3.26
C VAL A 246 -13.03 12.13 3.94
N ILE A 247 -11.87 11.56 3.59
CA ILE A 247 -11.48 10.24 4.07
C ILE A 247 -10.15 10.32 4.80
N VAL A 248 -10.11 9.82 6.03
CA VAL A 248 -8.87 9.58 6.76
C VAL A 248 -8.61 8.08 6.80
N THR A 249 -7.39 7.69 6.46
CA THR A 249 -6.93 6.30 6.53
C THR A 249 -5.88 6.15 7.63
N ARG A 250 -6.10 5.23 8.55
CA ARG A 250 -5.16 4.84 9.60
C ARG A 250 -4.84 3.35 9.49
N ALA A 251 -3.56 3.00 9.38
CA ALA A 251 -3.08 1.63 9.46
C ALA A 251 -2.26 1.46 10.76
N LYS A 252 -2.48 0.37 11.47
CA LYS A 252 -1.83 0.09 12.75
C LYS A 252 -1.58 -1.41 12.89
N PHE A 253 -0.44 -1.75 13.50
CA PHE A 253 -0.08 -3.12 13.84
C PHE A 253 -0.14 -3.31 15.36
N ILE A 254 -0.28 -4.57 15.80
CA ILE A 254 -0.17 -4.92 17.20
C ILE A 254 1.21 -4.48 17.73
N GLY A 255 1.23 -3.76 18.85
CA GLY A 255 2.47 -3.27 19.46
C GLY A 255 3.04 -1.97 18.88
N SER A 256 2.34 -1.29 17.95
CA SER A 256 2.74 0.02 17.38
C SER A 256 2.00 1.20 18.02
#